data_7409a675658e9d83647596deeafae65d
#
_entry.id   7409a675658e9d83647596deeafae65d
#
_cell.length_a   1.000
_cell.length_b   1.000
_cell.length_c   1.000
_cell.angle_alpha   90.00
_cell.angle_beta   90.00
_cell.angle_gamma   90.00
#
_symmetry.space_group_name_H-M   'P 1'
#
loop_
_entity.id
_entity.type
_entity.pdbx_description
1 polymer ?
#
loop_
_entity_poly.entity_id
_entity_poly.type
_entity_poly.pdbx_seq_one_letter_code
_entity_poly.pdbx_strand_id
1 'polypeptide(L)'
;VETITRLSRVGFDNTLGFLLGGIEAWKAAGYETDSIESISPEVFASKYETAPVIDSRKPGEYTAEHVVNAKNIPLDYVNEQLVEVPKDEKFFIHCAGGYRSVIMSSILKARGYHNMINVEKGMAGIRTTDVPLTAYVCPSTLK
;
A
#
# COMPACT_ATOMS: atom_id res chain seq x y z
N VAL A 1 3.37 -24.08 -0.32
CA VAL A 1 3.15 -24.53 1.07
C VAL A 1 2.96 -23.34 2.02
N GLU A 2 3.85 -22.37 2.06
CA GLU A 2 3.77 -21.22 3.00
C GLU A 2 2.46 -20.43 2.88
N THR A 3 2.01 -20.11 1.67
CA THR A 3 0.76 -19.38 1.42
C THR A 3 -0.45 -20.14 1.99
N ILE A 4 -0.52 -21.45 1.78
CA ILE A 4 -1.58 -22.30 2.31
C ILE A 4 -1.59 -22.26 3.84
N THR A 5 -0.40 -22.41 4.45
CA THR A 5 -0.26 -22.36 5.91
C THR A 5 -0.67 -21.00 6.48
N ARG A 6 -0.35 -19.90 5.80
CA ARG A 6 -0.75 -18.55 6.23
C ARG A 6 -2.26 -18.33 6.09
N LEU A 7 -2.86 -18.80 5.01
CA LEU A 7 -4.29 -18.72 4.78
C LEU A 7 -5.08 -19.52 5.83
N SER A 8 -4.64 -20.76 6.14
CA SER A 8 -5.32 -21.58 7.15
C SER A 8 -5.28 -20.97 8.56
N ARG A 9 -4.20 -20.25 8.91
CA ARG A 9 -4.11 -19.51 10.19
C ARG A 9 -5.14 -18.40 10.36
N VAL A 10 -5.76 -17.95 9.28
CA VAL A 10 -6.81 -16.92 9.27
C VAL A 10 -8.16 -17.45 8.78
N GLY A 11 -8.34 -18.79 8.81
CA GLY A 11 -9.60 -19.45 8.57
C GLY A 11 -9.89 -19.85 7.12
N PHE A 12 -8.92 -19.72 6.20
CA PHE A 12 -9.07 -20.18 4.82
C PHE A 12 -8.50 -21.61 4.67
N ASP A 13 -9.24 -22.60 5.11
CA ASP A 13 -8.79 -24.01 5.18
C ASP A 13 -9.06 -24.81 3.89
N ASN A 14 -9.94 -24.30 3.01
CA ASN A 14 -10.32 -25.00 1.79
C ASN A 14 -9.46 -24.57 0.59
N THR A 15 -8.22 -25.04 0.54
CA THR A 15 -7.34 -24.83 -0.61
C THR A 15 -7.62 -25.87 -1.68
N LEU A 16 -8.20 -25.48 -2.79
CA LEU A 16 -8.55 -26.35 -3.91
C LEU A 16 -7.33 -26.71 -4.79
N GLY A 17 -6.30 -25.87 -4.79
CA GLY A 17 -5.11 -26.07 -5.62
C GLY A 17 -4.25 -24.82 -5.73
N PHE A 18 -3.35 -24.82 -6.68
CA PHE A 18 -2.54 -23.66 -7.07
C PHE A 18 -2.34 -23.65 -8.59
N LEU A 19 -2.10 -22.49 -9.13
CA LEU A 19 -1.82 -22.33 -10.56
C LEU A 19 -0.36 -22.72 -10.84
N LEU A 20 -0.16 -23.87 -11.50
CA LEU A 20 1.17 -24.30 -11.93
C LEU A 20 1.71 -23.29 -12.97
N GLY A 21 2.93 -22.79 -12.76
CA GLY A 21 3.53 -21.73 -13.57
C GLY A 21 3.11 -20.31 -13.19
N GLY A 22 2.22 -20.16 -12.19
CA GLY A 22 1.85 -18.85 -11.61
C GLY A 22 1.26 -17.88 -12.64
N ILE A 23 1.54 -16.59 -12.44
CA ILE A 23 0.98 -15.52 -13.28
C ILE A 23 1.42 -15.62 -14.75
N GLU A 24 2.57 -16.19 -15.04
CA GLU A 24 3.05 -16.33 -16.42
C GLU A 24 2.23 -17.38 -17.18
N ALA A 25 1.83 -18.48 -16.53
CA ALA A 25 0.90 -19.44 -17.12
C ALA A 25 -0.49 -18.82 -17.35
N TRP A 26 -0.95 -17.94 -16.44
CA TRP A 26 -2.20 -17.19 -16.58
C TRP A 26 -2.18 -16.29 -17.82
N LYS A 27 -1.10 -15.50 -17.97
CA LYS A 27 -0.89 -14.61 -19.13
C LYS A 27 -0.80 -15.41 -20.44
N ALA A 28 -0.03 -16.52 -20.44
CA ALA A 28 0.12 -17.37 -21.61
C ALA A 28 -1.19 -18.02 -22.05
N ALA A 29 -2.12 -18.26 -21.13
CA ALA A 29 -3.46 -18.74 -21.41
C ALA A 29 -4.41 -17.63 -21.93
N GLY A 30 -3.95 -16.39 -22.08
CA GLY A 30 -4.73 -15.27 -22.59
C GLY A 30 -5.72 -14.66 -21.61
N TYR A 31 -5.60 -14.94 -20.31
CA TYR A 31 -6.45 -14.36 -19.29
C TYR A 31 -6.02 -12.92 -18.94
N GLU A 32 -7.01 -12.11 -18.58
CA GLU A 32 -6.79 -10.71 -18.21
C GLU A 32 -5.92 -10.58 -16.98
N THR A 33 -5.02 -9.61 -17.03
CA THR A 33 -4.19 -9.19 -15.91
C THR A 33 -4.28 -7.69 -15.74
N ASP A 34 -4.14 -7.24 -14.51
CA ASP A 34 -4.06 -5.83 -14.17
C ASP A 34 -2.80 -5.57 -13.33
N SER A 35 -2.37 -4.32 -13.29
CA SER A 35 -1.19 -3.90 -12.55
C SER A 35 -1.44 -2.62 -11.76
N ILE A 36 -0.64 -2.39 -10.75
CA ILE A 36 -0.62 -1.15 -9.97
C ILE A 36 0.60 -0.35 -10.39
N GLU A 37 0.39 0.92 -10.80
CA GLU A 37 1.49 1.84 -11.07
C GLU A 37 2.33 1.96 -9.80
N SER A 38 3.63 1.65 -9.90
CA SER A 38 4.56 1.69 -8.77
C SER A 38 5.81 2.49 -9.15
N ILE A 39 6.32 3.25 -8.20
CA ILE A 39 7.55 4.05 -8.36
C ILE A 39 8.54 3.75 -7.22
N SER A 40 9.82 3.94 -7.51
CA SER A 40 10.85 3.81 -6.47
C SER A 40 10.79 4.97 -5.46
N PRO A 41 11.36 4.80 -4.26
CA PRO A 41 11.45 5.87 -3.26
C PRO A 41 12.16 7.13 -3.77
N GLU A 42 13.17 6.98 -4.63
CA GLU A 42 13.93 8.09 -5.21
C GLU A 42 13.07 8.90 -6.20
N VAL A 43 12.26 8.20 -7.02
CA VAL A 43 11.31 8.85 -7.93
C VAL A 43 10.21 9.54 -7.12
N PHE A 44 9.73 8.91 -6.05
CA PHE A 44 8.78 9.53 -5.13
C PHE A 44 9.36 10.81 -4.51
N ALA A 45 10.59 10.77 -4.02
CA ALA A 45 11.26 11.93 -3.42
C ALA A 45 11.31 13.15 -4.36
N SER A 46 11.48 12.90 -5.66
CA SER A 46 11.47 13.98 -6.66
C SER A 46 10.07 14.55 -6.96
N LYS A 47 8.99 13.91 -6.48
CA LYS A 47 7.61 14.23 -6.88
C LYS A 47 6.63 14.33 -5.70
N TYR A 48 7.02 14.07 -4.45
CA TYR A 48 6.09 13.91 -3.34
C TYR A 48 5.20 15.14 -3.07
N GLU A 49 5.66 16.34 -3.45
CA GLU A 49 4.89 17.58 -3.31
C GLU A 49 3.87 17.80 -4.44
N THR A 50 3.92 16.99 -5.51
CA THR A 50 3.06 17.21 -6.70
C THR A 50 1.68 16.61 -6.57
N ALA A 51 1.43 15.77 -5.55
CA ALA A 51 0.15 15.11 -5.34
C ALA A 51 -0.01 14.70 -3.86
N PRO A 52 -1.25 14.50 -3.38
CA PRO A 52 -1.52 14.00 -2.04
C PRO A 52 -0.79 12.68 -1.74
N VAL A 53 -0.38 12.49 -0.50
CA VAL A 53 0.26 11.26 -0.02
C VAL A 53 -0.64 10.57 0.99
N ILE A 54 -0.94 9.29 0.76
CA ILE A 54 -1.70 8.44 1.68
C ILE A 54 -0.75 7.45 2.37
N ASP A 55 -0.77 7.45 3.68
CA ASP A 55 -0.12 6.45 4.52
C ASP A 55 -1.14 5.40 4.97
N SER A 56 -1.01 4.18 4.44
CA SER A 56 -1.92 3.06 4.74
C SER A 56 -1.53 2.25 5.98
N ARG A 57 -0.59 2.74 6.79
CA ARG A 57 -0.17 2.11 8.04
C ARG A 57 -1.17 2.34 9.16
N LYS A 58 -1.05 1.54 10.22
CA LYS A 58 -1.86 1.73 11.44
C LYS A 58 -1.62 3.10 12.07
N PRO A 59 -2.61 3.67 12.77
CA PRO A 59 -2.49 5.00 13.39
C PRO A 59 -1.27 5.15 14.29
N GLY A 60 -0.91 4.13 15.07
CA GLY A 60 0.28 4.18 15.93
C GLY A 60 1.60 4.25 15.17
N GLU A 61 1.69 3.61 13.98
CA GLU A 61 2.88 3.73 13.12
C GLU A 61 2.98 5.13 12.50
N TYR A 62 1.83 5.67 12.08
CA TYR A 62 1.73 7.02 11.52
C TYR A 62 2.08 8.09 12.57
N THR A 63 1.51 7.98 13.77
CA THR A 63 1.76 8.93 14.85
C THR A 63 3.24 8.91 15.31
N ALA A 64 3.88 7.73 15.22
CA ALA A 64 5.31 7.63 15.56
C ALA A 64 6.21 8.41 14.60
N GLU A 65 5.95 8.34 13.32
CA GLU A 65 6.66 9.07 12.27
C GLU A 65 5.93 8.90 10.95
N HIS A 66 5.80 9.94 10.16
CA HIS A 66 5.19 9.88 8.82
C HIS A 66 5.78 10.94 7.89
N VAL A 67 5.50 10.83 6.60
CA VAL A 67 5.83 11.85 5.59
C VAL A 67 5.04 13.11 5.91
N VAL A 68 5.72 14.25 5.96
CA VAL A 68 5.06 15.55 6.22
C VAL A 68 3.93 15.77 5.23
N ASN A 69 2.76 16.19 5.73
CA ASN A 69 1.51 16.38 4.98
C ASN A 69 0.86 15.08 4.44
N ALA A 70 1.38 13.90 4.72
CA ALA A 70 0.68 12.68 4.39
C ALA A 70 -0.61 12.52 5.21
N LYS A 71 -1.64 11.95 4.60
CA LYS A 71 -2.89 11.62 5.26
C LYS A 71 -2.90 10.15 5.66
N ASN A 72 -3.26 9.85 6.91
CA ASN A 72 -3.39 8.47 7.35
C ASN A 72 -4.76 7.91 7.00
N ILE A 73 -4.77 6.92 6.12
CA ILE A 73 -5.95 6.10 5.80
C ILE A 73 -5.53 4.63 5.97
N PRO A 74 -5.66 4.06 7.18
CA PRO A 74 -5.20 2.70 7.43
C PRO A 74 -5.93 1.68 6.56
N LEU A 75 -5.19 0.65 6.08
CA LEU A 75 -5.77 -0.44 5.29
C LEU A 75 -7.01 -1.06 5.98
N ASP A 76 -6.96 -1.21 7.30
CA ASP A 76 -8.02 -1.84 8.09
C ASP A 76 -9.34 -1.06 8.01
N TYR A 77 -9.31 0.25 7.74
CA TYR A 77 -10.46 1.16 7.70
C TYR A 77 -10.73 1.75 6.31
N VAL A 78 -10.09 1.26 5.27
CA VAL A 78 -10.21 1.83 3.91
C VAL A 78 -11.65 1.91 3.42
N ASN A 79 -12.49 0.93 3.75
CA ASN A 79 -13.90 0.91 3.33
C ASN A 79 -14.74 2.01 3.96
N GLU A 80 -14.44 2.37 5.20
CA GLU A 80 -15.13 3.39 5.98
C GLU A 80 -14.66 4.80 5.60
N GLN A 81 -13.42 4.90 5.14
CA GLN A 81 -12.75 6.16 4.79
C GLN A 81 -12.63 6.40 3.28
N LEU A 82 -13.38 5.69 2.44
CA LEU A 82 -13.33 5.85 0.99
C LEU A 82 -13.58 7.30 0.52
N VAL A 83 -14.44 8.03 1.20
CA VAL A 83 -14.74 9.44 0.90
C VAL A 83 -13.53 10.37 1.06
N GLU A 84 -12.52 9.92 1.81
CA GLU A 84 -11.31 10.68 2.09
C GLU A 84 -10.19 10.41 1.08
N VAL A 85 -10.37 9.40 0.21
CA VAL A 85 -9.41 9.05 -0.84
C VAL A 85 -9.62 9.99 -2.03
N PRO A 86 -8.57 10.64 -2.56
CA PRO A 86 -8.66 11.47 -3.76
C PRO A 86 -9.22 10.68 -4.94
N LYS A 87 -10.27 11.20 -5.59
CA LYS A 87 -10.92 10.52 -6.72
C LYS A 87 -10.54 11.11 -8.07
N ASP A 88 -10.35 12.42 -8.13
CA ASP A 88 -10.21 13.16 -9.38
C ASP A 88 -8.77 13.59 -9.68
N GLU A 89 -7.84 13.35 -8.77
CA GLU A 89 -6.42 13.67 -8.91
C GLU A 89 -5.54 12.47 -8.58
N LYS A 90 -4.34 12.40 -9.16
CA LYS A 90 -3.35 11.37 -8.79
C LYS A 90 -2.91 11.57 -7.34
N PHE A 91 -2.62 10.47 -6.66
CA PHE A 91 -2.09 10.48 -5.32
C PHE A 91 -1.07 9.35 -5.12
N PHE A 92 -0.14 9.55 -4.20
CA PHE A 92 0.81 8.53 -3.79
C PHE A 92 0.25 7.73 -2.62
N ILE A 93 0.54 6.43 -2.61
CA ILE A 93 0.18 5.56 -1.49
C ILE A 93 1.39 4.75 -1.06
N HIS A 94 1.64 4.69 0.24
CA HIS A 94 2.67 3.85 0.82
C HIS A 94 2.20 3.15 2.09
N CYS A 95 2.98 2.16 2.53
CA CYS A 95 2.86 1.56 3.86
C CYS A 95 4.26 1.42 4.50
N ALA A 96 4.49 0.46 5.37
CA ALA A 96 5.81 0.26 5.97
C ALA A 96 6.84 -0.32 4.96
N GLY A 97 6.50 -1.40 4.26
CA GLY A 97 7.41 -2.15 3.40
C GLY A 97 6.88 -2.42 1.98
N GLY A 98 5.75 -1.81 1.58
CA GLY A 98 5.18 -1.93 0.24
C GLY A 98 4.06 -2.98 0.09
N TYR A 99 3.79 -3.82 1.09
CA TYR A 99 2.80 -4.89 0.99
C TYR A 99 1.35 -4.41 1.19
N ARG A 100 1.08 -3.71 2.30
CA ARG A 100 -0.28 -3.20 2.63
C ARG A 100 -0.79 -2.17 1.62
N SER A 101 0.10 -1.32 1.09
CA SER A 101 -0.26 -0.33 0.07
C SER A 101 -0.70 -0.98 -1.25
N VAL A 102 -0.07 -2.08 -1.66
CA VAL A 102 -0.51 -2.85 -2.84
C VAL A 102 -1.90 -3.47 -2.62
N ILE A 103 -2.15 -4.04 -1.43
CA ILE A 103 -3.48 -4.58 -1.09
C ILE A 103 -4.53 -3.45 -1.12
N MET A 104 -4.23 -2.32 -0.49
CA MET A 104 -5.15 -1.17 -0.48
C MET A 104 -5.41 -0.66 -1.90
N SER A 105 -4.39 -0.57 -2.75
CA SER A 105 -4.55 -0.19 -4.16
C SER A 105 -5.45 -1.16 -4.93
N SER A 106 -5.33 -2.47 -4.70
CA SER A 106 -6.23 -3.47 -5.28
C SER A 106 -7.68 -3.28 -4.83
N ILE A 107 -7.89 -3.00 -3.54
CA ILE A 107 -9.22 -2.71 -2.99
C ILE A 107 -9.80 -1.43 -3.63
N LEU A 108 -9.01 -0.38 -3.74
CA LEU A 108 -9.41 0.88 -4.35
C LEU A 108 -9.74 0.70 -5.84
N LYS A 109 -8.94 -0.06 -6.60
CA LYS A 109 -9.24 -0.38 -8.01
C LYS A 109 -10.58 -1.08 -8.17
N ALA A 110 -10.88 -2.06 -7.32
CA ALA A 110 -12.17 -2.75 -7.32
C ALA A 110 -13.38 -1.81 -7.02
N ARG A 111 -13.11 -0.60 -6.51
CA ARG A 111 -14.11 0.45 -6.22
C ARG A 111 -14.06 1.62 -7.21
N GLY A 112 -13.33 1.43 -8.32
CA GLY A 112 -13.27 2.40 -9.42
C GLY A 112 -12.26 3.55 -9.23
N TYR A 113 -11.31 3.42 -8.29
CA TYR A 113 -10.17 4.33 -8.18
C TYR A 113 -9.03 3.80 -9.04
N HIS A 114 -8.53 4.60 -9.98
CA HIS A 114 -7.46 4.20 -10.90
C HIS A 114 -6.29 5.19 -10.92
N ASN A 115 -6.25 6.10 -9.97
CA ASN A 115 -5.38 7.27 -9.92
C ASN A 115 -4.30 7.20 -8.83
N MET A 116 -4.13 6.03 -8.17
CA MET A 116 -3.10 5.83 -7.17
C MET A 116 -1.76 5.42 -7.81
N ILE A 117 -0.67 5.87 -7.18
CA ILE A 117 0.72 5.48 -7.49
C ILE A 117 1.32 4.90 -6.22
N ASN A 118 1.65 3.61 -6.23
CA ASN A 118 2.26 2.94 -5.09
C ASN A 118 3.75 3.30 -4.96
N VAL A 119 4.22 3.57 -3.75
CA VAL A 119 5.64 3.78 -3.45
C VAL A 119 6.25 2.47 -2.97
N GLU A 120 7.17 1.93 -3.75
CA GLU A 120 7.87 0.68 -3.45
C GLU A 120 8.65 0.79 -2.13
N LYS A 121 8.82 -0.34 -1.44
CA LYS A 121 9.48 -0.41 -0.12
C LYS A 121 8.84 0.47 0.96
N GLY A 122 7.81 1.26 0.63
CA GLY A 122 7.08 2.10 1.57
C GLY A 122 7.97 2.97 2.45
N MET A 123 7.60 3.15 3.71
CA MET A 123 8.34 3.98 4.66
C MET A 123 9.80 3.56 4.85
N ALA A 124 10.10 2.26 4.74
CA ALA A 124 11.49 1.77 4.82
C ALA A 124 12.36 2.32 3.68
N GLY A 125 11.81 2.43 2.47
CA GLY A 125 12.49 3.06 1.35
C GLY A 125 12.49 4.59 1.43
N ILE A 126 11.37 5.20 1.81
CA ILE A 126 11.25 6.66 1.92
C ILE A 126 12.27 7.24 2.91
N ARG A 127 12.54 6.56 4.03
CA ARG A 127 13.57 6.96 5.01
C ARG A 127 14.99 7.04 4.45
N THR A 128 15.26 6.44 3.31
CA THR A 128 16.59 6.51 2.66
C THR A 128 16.71 7.69 1.69
N THR A 129 15.69 8.53 1.61
CA THR A 129 15.60 9.71 0.74
C THR A 129 15.52 11.01 1.55
N ASP A 130 15.54 12.14 0.86
CA ASP A 130 15.43 13.48 1.48
C ASP A 130 13.96 13.93 1.69
N VAL A 131 12.99 13.03 1.55
CA VAL A 131 11.56 13.36 1.82
C VAL A 131 11.41 13.74 3.29
N PRO A 132 10.84 14.92 3.60
CA PRO A 132 10.63 15.35 4.97
C PRO A 132 9.73 14.42 5.76
N LEU A 133 10.22 14.02 6.92
CA LEU A 133 9.49 13.20 7.88
C LEU A 133 9.23 14.01 9.14
N THR A 134 8.13 13.67 9.84
CA THR A 134 7.89 14.23 11.18
C THR A 134 8.94 13.72 12.18
N ALA A 135 9.12 14.43 13.28
CA ALA A 135 9.98 13.95 14.34
C ALA A 135 9.48 12.60 14.88
N TYR A 136 10.40 11.64 15.04
CA TYR A 136 10.03 10.34 15.57
C TYR A 136 9.61 10.44 17.04
N VAL A 137 8.45 9.87 17.35
CA VAL A 137 7.91 9.73 18.69
C VAL A 137 7.75 8.25 19.00
N CYS A 138 8.36 7.79 20.09
CA CYS A 138 8.25 6.39 20.50
C CYS A 138 6.78 6.03 20.80
N PRO A 139 6.20 4.99 20.17
CA PRO A 139 4.80 4.63 20.41
C PRO A 139 4.47 4.32 21.88
N SER A 140 5.44 3.89 22.68
CA SER A 140 5.26 3.63 24.11
C SER A 140 5.09 4.90 24.97
N THR A 141 5.41 6.07 24.41
CA THR A 141 5.24 7.37 25.09
C THR A 141 3.92 8.05 24.71
N LEU A 142 3.22 7.54 23.73
CA LEU A 142 1.88 8.00 23.32
C LEU A 142 0.86 7.35 24.27
N LYS A 143 0.45 8.09 25.30
CA LYS A 143 -0.62 7.69 26.23
C LYS A 143 -1.98 8.14 25.72
#